data_90dc43bf04c503492332065a529b14c4
#
_entry.id   90dc43bf04c503492332065a529b14c4
#
_cell.length_a   1.000
_cell.length_b   1.000
_cell.length_c   1.000
_cell.angle_alpha   90.00
_cell.angle_beta   90.00
_cell.angle_gamma   90.00
#
_symmetry.space_group_name_H-M   'P 1'
#
loop_
_entity.id
_entity.type
_entity.pdbx_description
1 polymer ?
#
loop_
_entity_poly.entity_id
_entity_poly.type
_entity_poly.pdbx_seq_one_letter_code
_entity_poly.pdbx_strand_id
1 'polypeptide(L)'
;MLTYTRQRSVFRLGVVLGSFGCLVLSAAPPAATPAAKKRVVHATSSTAVKHAVAVKTVAKTPVRARASIKAPLKTAAMPHVVARAAVKHTTASTQAAATNQAIVARMSAGKKLPSRGVWKSPNYADSLEGDNVDGEDLLVRRAAVDALGPLNGSIVVTDANTGRVLTIVNQKLTFKSGYQPCSTVKVPVALAALSENVVDRETPFKLTRRKSIAMTEAIAHSNNQYFADLGQKLGFERVSYYAKMFGLGEKAGLDIEGEQAGVLPTEEPKSGVGMMTSFGDGISLTPLEYAALIGAVANGGTLYYLQYPKSDQDALALVPRIKRRLDIDNLVSEIKPGMMGAVEYGTARRVGFDPNTPVYGKTGTCTDYRTPTHLGWFGSFVDSGKGKYVVVVMLTGGKLVSGPAASGVAGNVYKSLNASNFYNRQAPEISPAAMVTAIGTGSN
;
A
#
# COMPACT_ATOMS: atom_id res chain seq x y z
N MET A 1 62.88 6.42 35.65
CA MET A 1 63.28 7.77 36.07
C MET A 1 62.97 8.72 34.93
N LEU A 2 61.92 9.44 35.08
CA LEU A 2 61.71 10.82 34.66
C LEU A 2 60.21 11.16 34.86
N THR A 3 59.98 11.85 35.90
CA THR A 3 58.73 12.51 36.32
C THR A 3 58.39 13.63 35.36
N TYR A 4 57.07 13.76 34.94
CA TYR A 4 56.59 15.00 34.40
C TYR A 4 55.28 15.42 35.06
N THR A 5 55.33 16.61 35.53
CA THR A 5 54.46 17.29 36.48
C THR A 5 53.13 17.75 35.84
N ARG A 6 52.08 17.68 36.63
CA ARG A 6 50.76 18.35 36.41
C ARG A 6 50.90 19.85 36.48
N GLN A 7 50.32 20.56 35.53
CA GLN A 7 49.97 21.96 35.68
C GLN A 7 48.46 22.16 35.54
N ARG A 8 47.86 22.60 36.67
CA ARG A 8 46.47 23.07 36.75
C ARG A 8 46.48 24.56 36.45
N SER A 9 45.68 25.01 35.48
CA SER A 9 45.35 26.42 35.33
C SER A 9 43.89 26.65 35.75
N VAL A 10 43.79 27.46 36.79
CA VAL A 10 42.56 28.04 37.34
C VAL A 10 42.29 29.34 36.58
N PHE A 11 41.14 29.47 35.94
CA PHE A 11 40.66 30.77 35.46
C PHE A 11 39.45 31.24 36.28
N ARG A 12 39.61 32.43 36.82
CA ARG A 12 38.71 33.15 37.71
C ARG A 12 37.53 33.73 36.93
N LEU A 13 36.40 33.68 37.59
CA LEU A 13 35.13 34.34 37.36
C LEU A 13 35.29 35.87 37.45
N GLY A 14 34.82 36.60 36.42
CA GLY A 14 34.64 38.01 36.45
C GLY A 14 33.15 38.35 36.25
N VAL A 15 32.52 38.82 37.32
CA VAL A 15 31.18 39.36 37.35
C VAL A 15 31.26 40.83 36.97
N VAL A 16 30.53 41.26 35.94
CA VAL A 16 30.24 42.67 35.66
C VAL A 16 28.74 42.89 35.74
N LEU A 17 28.31 43.54 36.80
CA LEU A 17 26.99 44.13 36.98
C LEU A 17 26.91 45.44 36.18
N GLY A 18 25.96 45.52 35.27
CA GLY A 18 25.57 46.74 34.59
C GLY A 18 24.07 46.95 34.69
N SER A 19 23.68 47.81 35.59
CA SER A 19 22.31 48.27 35.79
C SER A 19 21.94 49.34 34.75
N PHE A 20 20.81 49.18 34.03
CA PHE A 20 20.08 50.27 33.39
C PHE A 20 18.60 49.94 33.34
N GLY A 21 17.85 50.60 33.98
CA GLY A 21 16.85 51.64 33.95
C GLY A 21 15.56 51.19 33.29
N CYS A 22 14.57 51.07 34.16
CA CYS A 22 13.14 50.87 33.89
C CYS A 22 12.56 52.05 33.08
N LEU A 23 11.79 51.78 32.03
CA LEU A 23 10.73 52.69 31.58
C LEU A 23 9.49 51.86 31.24
N VAL A 24 8.54 51.93 32.15
CA VAL A 24 7.19 51.37 32.02
C VAL A 24 6.36 52.41 31.28
N LEU A 25 5.87 52.09 30.09
CA LEU A 25 4.72 52.76 29.47
C LEU A 25 3.52 51.84 29.49
N SER A 26 2.62 52.18 30.38
CA SER A 26 1.27 51.64 30.50
C SER A 26 0.40 52.23 29.39
N ALA A 27 -0.24 51.38 28.59
CA ALA A 27 -1.36 51.75 27.75
C ALA A 27 -2.54 50.84 28.08
N ALA A 28 -3.61 51.46 28.55
CA ALA A 28 -4.87 50.83 28.92
C ALA A 28 -5.69 50.37 27.69
N PRO A 29 -6.55 49.37 27.83
CA PRO A 29 -7.44 48.91 26.75
C PRO A 29 -8.71 49.77 26.63
N PRO A 30 -9.30 49.93 25.43
CA PRO A 30 -10.57 50.61 25.30
C PRO A 30 -11.75 49.71 25.64
N ALA A 31 -12.78 50.40 26.19
CA ALA A 31 -13.99 49.86 26.77
C ALA A 31 -14.92 49.15 25.78
N ALA A 32 -15.61 48.16 26.33
CA ALA A 32 -16.77 47.53 25.75
C ALA A 32 -17.99 48.44 25.72
N THR A 33 -18.77 48.43 24.64
CA THR A 33 -20.13 48.99 24.57
C THR A 33 -21.14 47.89 24.24
N PRO A 34 -22.39 48.05 24.70
CA PRO A 34 -23.23 46.88 25.05
C PRO A 34 -24.22 46.45 23.97
N ALA A 35 -24.72 45.25 24.20
CA ALA A 35 -25.75 44.55 23.46
C ALA A 35 -27.06 45.35 23.27
N ALA A 36 -27.60 45.28 22.06
CA ALA A 36 -29.02 45.61 21.77
C ALA A 36 -29.78 44.34 21.44
N LYS A 37 -30.71 43.96 22.32
CA LYS A 37 -31.80 43.03 22.11
C LYS A 37 -32.87 43.69 21.23
N LYS A 38 -33.33 42.99 20.19
CA LYS A 38 -34.69 43.10 19.61
C LYS A 38 -35.03 41.78 18.97
N ARG A 39 -35.87 41.04 19.57
CA ARG A 39 -37.32 40.86 19.60
C ARG A 39 -37.90 40.31 18.28
N VAL A 40 -38.38 39.10 18.43
CA VAL A 40 -39.23 38.27 17.62
C VAL A 40 -40.41 39.00 17.01
N VAL A 41 -40.71 38.75 15.73
CA VAL A 41 -42.07 38.81 15.19
C VAL A 41 -42.27 37.61 14.26
N HIS A 42 -43.29 36.83 14.60
CA HIS A 42 -43.92 35.81 13.75
C HIS A 42 -44.61 36.45 12.57
N ALA A 43 -44.53 35.87 11.39
CA ALA A 43 -45.56 35.94 10.39
C ALA A 43 -45.60 34.64 9.59
N THR A 44 -46.71 33.97 9.73
CA THR A 44 -47.26 32.86 8.96
C THR A 44 -47.74 33.33 7.58
N SER A 45 -47.52 32.53 6.53
CA SER A 45 -48.52 32.17 5.48
C SER A 45 -47.82 31.28 4.44
N SER A 46 -48.18 30.10 4.38
CA SER A 46 -48.93 29.25 3.44
C SER A 46 -48.99 29.78 2.00
N THR A 47 -48.43 29.02 1.08
CA THR A 47 -49.11 28.71 -0.19
C THR A 47 -48.59 27.40 -0.75
N ALA A 48 -49.43 26.41 -0.71
CA ALA A 48 -49.30 25.14 -1.41
C ALA A 48 -49.66 25.35 -2.88
N VAL A 49 -48.82 24.91 -3.79
CA VAL A 49 -49.21 24.68 -5.17
C VAL A 49 -49.10 23.20 -5.46
N LYS A 50 -50.23 22.56 -5.49
CA LYS A 50 -50.45 21.23 -6.05
C LYS A 50 -50.47 21.34 -7.57
N HIS A 51 -49.59 20.60 -8.24
CA HIS A 51 -49.84 20.16 -9.61
C HIS A 51 -49.87 18.65 -9.66
N ALA A 52 -51.08 18.16 -9.78
CA ALA A 52 -51.41 16.81 -10.19
C ALA A 52 -51.38 16.75 -11.73
N VAL A 53 -50.69 15.78 -12.30
CA VAL A 53 -50.93 15.35 -13.69
C VAL A 53 -50.90 13.82 -13.71
N ALA A 54 -52.05 13.31 -13.75
CA ALA A 54 -52.70 12.30 -14.58
C ALA A 54 -51.88 11.06 -14.99
N VAL A 55 -52.27 10.00 -14.36
CA VAL A 55 -52.10 8.59 -14.79
C VAL A 55 -52.95 8.37 -16.04
N LYS A 56 -52.36 7.90 -17.13
CA LYS A 56 -53.08 7.25 -18.23
C LYS A 56 -52.76 5.77 -18.23
N THR A 57 -53.67 5.01 -17.66
CA THR A 57 -53.91 3.60 -17.89
C THR A 57 -54.43 3.40 -19.32
N VAL A 58 -53.81 2.51 -20.09
CA VAL A 58 -54.43 1.92 -21.28
C VAL A 58 -54.37 0.40 -21.17
N ALA A 59 -55.55 -0.13 -21.40
CA ALA A 59 -56.11 -1.43 -21.18
C ALA A 59 -55.39 -2.59 -21.94
N LYS A 60 -55.56 -3.76 -21.33
CA LYS A 60 -55.49 -5.11 -21.93
C LYS A 60 -56.59 -5.29 -22.98
N THR A 61 -56.32 -6.07 -24.04
CA THR A 61 -57.08 -7.26 -24.44
C THR A 61 -56.64 -7.79 -25.83
N PRO A 62 -57.13 -8.91 -26.29
CA PRO A 62 -56.36 -10.19 -26.32
C PRO A 62 -56.38 -10.91 -27.69
N VAL A 63 -55.55 -12.02 -27.77
CA VAL A 63 -55.80 -13.30 -28.46
C VAL A 63 -56.30 -13.34 -29.92
N ARG A 64 -55.55 -14.00 -30.79
CA ARG A 64 -55.96 -15.17 -31.66
C ARG A 64 -54.77 -15.61 -32.51
N ALA A 65 -54.24 -16.76 -32.33
CA ALA A 65 -54.50 -18.11 -32.82
C ALA A 65 -54.40 -18.30 -34.34
N ARG A 66 -53.56 -19.28 -34.68
CA ARG A 66 -53.60 -20.20 -35.83
C ARG A 66 -53.07 -19.75 -37.20
N ALA A 67 -51.98 -20.44 -37.61
CA ALA A 67 -52.06 -21.29 -38.80
C ALA A 67 -50.86 -22.27 -38.83
N SER A 68 -51.18 -23.51 -38.83
CA SER A 68 -50.32 -24.66 -39.14
C SER A 68 -50.04 -24.69 -40.62
N ILE A 69 -48.82 -25.02 -41.04
CA ILE A 69 -48.55 -25.69 -42.33
C ILE A 69 -47.67 -26.89 -42.08
N LYS A 70 -48.23 -28.05 -42.50
CA LYS A 70 -47.66 -29.38 -42.47
C LYS A 70 -46.69 -29.60 -43.62
N ALA A 71 -45.54 -30.19 -43.33
CA ALA A 71 -44.81 -31.35 -43.87
C ALA A 71 -44.79 -31.59 -45.43
N PRO A 72 -43.95 -32.50 -46.00
CA PRO A 72 -43.28 -33.69 -45.41
C PRO A 72 -41.86 -34.06 -45.91
N LEU A 73 -41.22 -34.93 -45.15
CA LEU A 73 -40.42 -36.14 -45.43
C LEU A 73 -39.37 -36.16 -46.54
N LYS A 74 -38.12 -36.51 -46.14
CA LYS A 74 -37.50 -37.78 -46.62
C LYS A 74 -36.45 -38.30 -45.65
N THR A 75 -36.65 -39.55 -45.30
CA THR A 75 -35.88 -40.50 -44.53
C THR A 75 -34.52 -40.84 -45.17
N ALA A 76 -33.49 -40.94 -44.33
CA ALA A 76 -32.42 -41.95 -44.52
C ALA A 76 -31.97 -42.39 -43.13
N ALA A 77 -32.02 -43.68 -42.91
CA ALA A 77 -31.76 -44.37 -41.66
C ALA A 77 -30.31 -44.86 -41.55
N MET A 78 -29.89 -45.08 -40.31
CA MET A 78 -29.01 -46.09 -39.70
C MET A 78 -27.64 -45.58 -39.23
N PRO A 79 -27.00 -46.16 -38.16
CA PRO A 79 -27.55 -46.96 -37.06
C PRO A 79 -27.21 -46.52 -35.67
N HIS A 80 -27.89 -47.08 -34.71
CA HIS A 80 -27.70 -46.97 -33.26
C HIS A 80 -26.33 -47.44 -32.79
N VAL A 81 -25.66 -46.56 -31.98
CA VAL A 81 -24.80 -47.01 -30.89
C VAL A 81 -25.26 -46.25 -29.63
N VAL A 82 -25.85 -46.98 -28.72
CA VAL A 82 -26.26 -46.51 -27.40
C VAL A 82 -25.03 -46.52 -26.52
N ALA A 83 -24.48 -45.35 -26.22
CA ALA A 83 -23.61 -45.15 -25.06
C ALA A 83 -24.27 -44.10 -24.16
N ARG A 84 -24.95 -44.58 -23.14
CA ARG A 84 -25.45 -43.76 -22.02
C ARG A 84 -24.24 -43.25 -21.24
N ALA A 85 -23.70 -42.11 -21.62
CA ALA A 85 -22.85 -41.31 -20.74
C ALA A 85 -23.77 -40.48 -19.86
N ALA A 86 -23.87 -40.84 -18.58
CA ALA A 86 -24.49 -40.01 -17.57
C ALA A 86 -23.64 -38.73 -17.42
N VAL A 87 -24.06 -37.64 -18.05
CA VAL A 87 -23.50 -36.31 -17.80
C VAL A 87 -23.93 -35.92 -16.40
N LYS A 88 -23.04 -36.09 -15.45
CA LYS A 88 -23.17 -35.49 -14.13
C LYS A 88 -23.07 -33.96 -14.34
N HIS A 89 -24.15 -33.25 -14.21
CA HIS A 89 -24.16 -31.81 -14.03
C HIS A 89 -23.49 -31.52 -12.70
N THR A 90 -22.16 -31.40 -12.69
CA THR A 90 -21.44 -30.75 -11.62
C THR A 90 -21.64 -29.25 -11.82
N THR A 91 -22.40 -28.63 -10.94
CA THR A 91 -22.59 -27.18 -10.95
C THR A 91 -21.24 -26.48 -10.84
N ALA A 92 -21.05 -25.39 -11.56
CA ALA A 92 -19.81 -24.57 -11.57
C ALA A 92 -19.30 -24.23 -10.15
N SER A 93 -20.22 -24.18 -9.16
CA SER A 93 -19.87 -23.93 -7.75
C SER A 93 -19.11 -25.09 -7.10
N THR A 94 -19.31 -26.33 -7.56
CA THR A 94 -18.61 -27.51 -7.01
C THR A 94 -17.19 -27.62 -7.56
N GLN A 95 -16.99 -27.21 -8.81
CA GLN A 95 -15.65 -27.15 -9.40
C GLN A 95 -14.79 -26.04 -8.78
N ALA A 96 -15.35 -24.86 -8.55
CA ALA A 96 -14.65 -23.77 -7.87
C ALA A 96 -14.26 -24.15 -6.41
N ALA A 97 -15.15 -24.83 -5.69
CA ALA A 97 -14.86 -25.29 -4.33
C ALA A 97 -13.77 -26.39 -4.31
N ALA A 98 -13.77 -27.29 -5.27
CA ALA A 98 -12.74 -28.34 -5.41
C ALA A 98 -11.38 -27.75 -5.79
N THR A 99 -11.36 -26.74 -6.67
CA THR A 99 -10.14 -26.03 -7.07
C THR A 99 -9.56 -25.23 -5.91
N ASN A 100 -10.42 -24.54 -5.13
CA ASN A 100 -9.99 -23.80 -3.96
C ASN A 100 -9.46 -24.72 -2.84
N GLN A 101 -10.06 -25.90 -2.64
CA GLN A 101 -9.53 -26.90 -1.72
C GLN A 101 -8.18 -27.46 -2.19
N ALA A 102 -7.99 -27.68 -3.48
CA ALA A 102 -6.72 -28.14 -4.05
C ALA A 102 -5.62 -27.06 -3.91
N ILE A 103 -5.96 -25.78 -4.08
CA ILE A 103 -5.03 -24.67 -3.86
C ILE A 103 -4.63 -24.60 -2.38
N VAL A 104 -5.60 -24.67 -1.47
CA VAL A 104 -5.33 -24.69 -0.03
C VAL A 104 -4.52 -25.90 0.39
N ALA A 105 -4.79 -27.07 -0.16
CA ALA A 105 -4.00 -28.28 0.07
C ALA A 105 -2.57 -28.15 -0.48
N ARG A 106 -2.39 -27.53 -1.66
CA ARG A 106 -1.05 -27.19 -2.19
C ARG A 106 -0.34 -26.13 -1.35
N MET A 107 -1.06 -25.14 -0.84
CA MET A 107 -0.54 -24.11 0.07
C MET A 107 -0.15 -24.68 1.43
N SER A 108 -0.88 -25.69 1.92
CA SER A 108 -0.57 -26.40 3.17
C SER A 108 0.40 -27.57 2.97
N ALA A 109 0.46 -28.16 1.78
CA ALA A 109 1.47 -29.14 1.37
C ALA A 109 2.81 -28.49 1.00
N GLY A 110 3.01 -27.23 1.40
CA GLY A 110 4.29 -26.53 1.26
C GLY A 110 5.43 -27.46 1.62
N LYS A 111 6.44 -27.55 0.74
CA LYS A 111 7.65 -28.31 0.96
C LYS A 111 8.04 -28.22 2.44
N LYS A 112 8.01 -29.36 3.16
CA LYS A 112 8.45 -29.41 4.55
C LYS A 112 9.79 -28.68 4.59
N LEU A 113 9.85 -27.57 5.31
CA LEU A 113 11.11 -26.93 5.64
C LEU A 113 12.05 -28.01 6.10
N PRO A 114 13.29 -28.07 5.60
CA PRO A 114 14.28 -28.98 6.15
C PRO A 114 14.24 -28.76 7.65
N SER A 115 13.87 -29.79 8.41
CA SER A 115 13.55 -29.71 9.85
C SER A 115 14.74 -29.28 10.71
N ARG A 116 15.91 -29.04 10.11
CA ARG A 116 17.17 -28.61 10.73
C ARG A 116 18.09 -27.84 9.79
N GLY A 117 17.56 -27.12 8.80
CA GLY A 117 18.37 -26.23 7.95
C GLY A 117 18.71 -24.94 8.69
N VAL A 118 19.97 -24.57 8.70
CA VAL A 118 20.42 -23.25 9.14
C VAL A 118 19.84 -22.22 8.17
N TRP A 119 19.15 -21.22 8.71
CA TRP A 119 18.71 -20.08 7.91
C TRP A 119 19.92 -19.40 7.28
N LYS A 120 19.89 -19.08 6.00
CA LYS A 120 20.98 -18.43 5.29
C LYS A 120 21.16 -16.97 5.70
N SER A 121 20.06 -16.31 6.06
CA SER A 121 20.12 -14.94 6.57
C SER A 121 19.98 -14.94 8.08
N PRO A 122 20.86 -14.23 8.80
CA PRO A 122 20.72 -14.04 10.25
C PRO A 122 19.53 -13.12 10.55
N ASN A 123 18.97 -13.21 11.77
CA ASN A 123 17.90 -12.31 12.24
C ASN A 123 18.45 -10.92 12.57
N TYR A 124 19.72 -10.80 12.87
CA TYR A 124 20.39 -9.58 13.31
C TYR A 124 21.61 -9.32 12.43
N ALA A 125 21.81 -8.07 12.07
CA ALA A 125 22.94 -7.61 11.28
C ALA A 125 23.23 -6.14 11.56
N ASP A 126 24.41 -5.67 11.23
CA ASP A 126 24.66 -4.24 11.09
C ASP A 126 23.99 -3.77 9.79
N SER A 127 22.79 -3.19 9.95
CA SER A 127 21.98 -2.69 8.83
C SER A 127 22.39 -1.28 8.38
N LEU A 128 23.45 -0.70 8.95
CA LEU A 128 23.92 0.64 8.60
C LEU A 128 25.21 0.60 7.78
N GLU A 129 25.86 -0.56 7.71
CA GLU A 129 27.15 -0.74 7.05
C GLU A 129 27.07 -0.35 5.57
N GLY A 130 27.82 0.70 5.20
CA GLY A 130 27.96 1.18 3.82
C GLY A 130 26.81 2.06 3.33
N ASP A 131 25.91 2.49 4.22
CA ASP A 131 24.89 3.47 3.85
C ASP A 131 25.50 4.86 3.62
N ASN A 132 25.12 5.50 2.52
CA ASN A 132 25.33 6.93 2.29
C ASN A 132 24.10 7.69 2.75
N VAL A 133 24.28 8.71 3.59
CA VAL A 133 23.18 9.49 4.18
C VAL A 133 23.09 10.91 3.61
N ASP A 134 23.94 11.25 2.63
CA ASP A 134 23.93 12.55 1.99
C ASP A 134 22.57 12.83 1.34
N GLY A 135 21.98 13.99 1.62
CA GLY A 135 20.67 14.40 1.11
C GLY A 135 19.46 13.75 1.77
N GLU A 136 19.65 12.84 2.74
CA GLU A 136 18.54 12.29 3.54
C GLU A 136 17.98 13.30 4.56
N ASP A 137 16.73 13.14 4.94
CA ASP A 137 16.18 13.81 6.13
C ASP A 137 16.70 13.11 7.39
N LEU A 138 17.65 13.74 8.09
CA LEU A 138 18.34 13.14 9.23
C LEU A 138 17.40 12.83 10.40
N LEU A 139 16.27 13.53 10.53
CA LEU A 139 15.26 13.19 11.53
C LEU A 139 14.53 11.90 11.17
N VAL A 140 14.15 11.77 9.89
CA VAL A 140 13.53 10.54 9.37
C VAL A 140 14.51 9.39 9.43
N ARG A 141 15.78 9.64 9.07
CA ARG A 141 16.87 8.64 9.19
C ARG A 141 16.99 8.12 10.59
N ARG A 142 17.08 8.99 11.58
CA ARG A 142 17.19 8.60 12.99
C ARG A 142 15.99 7.78 13.43
N ALA A 143 14.76 8.22 13.11
CA ALA A 143 13.55 7.48 13.44
C ALA A 143 13.55 6.06 12.84
N ALA A 144 14.02 5.92 11.60
CA ALA A 144 14.09 4.63 10.91
C ALA A 144 15.17 3.71 11.49
N VAL A 145 16.37 4.24 11.78
CA VAL A 145 17.48 3.50 12.38
C VAL A 145 17.10 3.01 13.78
N ASP A 146 16.57 3.88 14.63
CA ASP A 146 16.15 3.54 15.99
C ASP A 146 15.03 2.47 15.97
N ALA A 147 14.11 2.56 15.00
CA ALA A 147 13.01 1.61 14.86
C ALA A 147 13.47 0.24 14.36
N LEU A 148 14.44 0.17 13.45
CA LEU A 148 15.00 -1.10 12.94
C LEU A 148 15.82 -1.79 14.01
N GLY A 149 16.60 -1.02 14.77
CA GLY A 149 17.50 -1.56 15.80
C GLY A 149 18.47 -2.59 15.21
N PRO A 150 18.71 -3.71 15.91
CA PRO A 150 19.66 -4.73 15.46
C PRO A 150 19.08 -5.68 14.40
N LEU A 151 17.83 -5.52 13.97
CA LEU A 151 17.20 -6.44 13.02
C LEU A 151 17.87 -6.37 11.65
N ASN A 152 18.02 -7.54 11.00
CA ASN A 152 18.47 -7.61 9.62
C ASN A 152 17.30 -7.29 8.68
N GLY A 153 17.34 -6.10 8.11
CA GLY A 153 16.27 -5.62 7.25
C GLY A 153 16.60 -4.30 6.58
N SER A 154 15.64 -3.74 5.88
CA SER A 154 15.73 -2.41 5.32
C SER A 154 14.46 -1.61 5.58
N ILE A 155 14.60 -0.28 5.60
CA ILE A 155 13.50 0.67 5.68
C ILE A 155 13.67 1.70 4.56
N VAL A 156 12.59 1.91 3.81
CA VAL A 156 12.50 2.99 2.81
C VAL A 156 11.39 3.93 3.25
N VAL A 157 11.69 5.22 3.38
CA VAL A 157 10.71 6.26 3.68
C VAL A 157 10.68 7.26 2.53
N THR A 158 9.48 7.53 1.99
CA THR A 158 9.32 8.46 0.86
C THR A 158 8.16 9.42 1.09
N ASP A 159 8.24 10.59 0.46
CA ASP A 159 7.09 11.48 0.28
C ASP A 159 6.29 11.00 -0.94
N ALA A 160 5.04 10.62 -0.71
CA ALA A 160 4.16 10.10 -1.75
C ALA A 160 3.74 11.15 -2.79
N ASN A 161 3.81 12.44 -2.45
CA ASN A 161 3.36 13.51 -3.34
C ASN A 161 4.45 13.96 -4.33
N THR A 162 5.71 13.61 -4.05
CA THR A 162 6.85 14.04 -4.85
C THR A 162 7.72 12.90 -5.37
N GLY A 163 7.65 11.72 -4.75
CA GLY A 163 8.57 10.62 -4.98
C GLY A 163 9.96 10.84 -4.34
N ARG A 164 10.14 11.91 -3.52
CA ARG A 164 11.38 12.12 -2.79
C ARG A 164 11.61 10.99 -1.81
N VAL A 165 12.78 10.38 -1.86
CA VAL A 165 13.27 9.46 -0.84
C VAL A 165 13.80 10.29 0.33
N LEU A 166 13.21 10.10 1.51
CA LEU A 166 13.60 10.79 2.74
C LEU A 166 14.72 10.03 3.46
N THR A 167 14.71 8.71 3.40
CA THR A 167 15.80 7.86 3.91
C THR A 167 15.71 6.44 3.37
N ILE A 168 16.85 5.77 3.25
CA ILE A 168 16.99 4.33 2.97
C ILE A 168 17.95 3.74 3.99
N VAL A 169 17.44 2.96 4.93
CA VAL A 169 18.24 2.18 5.87
C VAL A 169 18.57 0.84 5.24
N ASN A 170 19.82 0.44 5.24
CA ASN A 170 20.38 -0.75 4.60
C ASN A 170 20.26 -0.70 3.07
N GLN A 171 20.95 0.27 2.47
CA GLN A 171 20.99 0.48 1.02
C GLN A 171 21.49 -0.77 0.29
N LYS A 172 22.47 -1.48 0.84
CA LYS A 172 23.00 -2.74 0.32
C LYS A 172 21.92 -3.82 0.13
N LEU A 173 20.95 -3.88 1.04
CA LEU A 173 19.83 -4.81 0.96
C LEU A 173 18.73 -4.28 0.01
N THR A 174 18.50 -2.97 0.04
CA THR A 174 17.44 -2.28 -0.72
C THR A 174 17.71 -2.30 -2.22
N PHE A 175 18.98 -2.17 -2.65
CA PHE A 175 19.34 -2.06 -4.07
C PHE A 175 19.50 -3.40 -4.77
N LYS A 176 19.35 -4.54 -4.07
CA LYS A 176 19.35 -5.86 -4.70
C LYS A 176 18.15 -6.09 -5.60
N SER A 177 18.24 -7.11 -6.45
CA SER A 177 17.24 -7.50 -7.46
C SER A 177 15.90 -8.00 -6.92
N GLY A 178 15.59 -7.66 -5.70
CA GLY A 178 14.30 -7.90 -5.05
C GLY A 178 14.19 -9.26 -4.36
N TYR A 179 13.03 -9.42 -3.73
CA TYR A 179 12.67 -10.56 -2.89
C TYR A 179 11.24 -10.97 -3.19
N GLN A 180 10.87 -12.21 -2.83
CA GLN A 180 9.48 -12.62 -2.96
C GLN A 180 8.58 -11.66 -2.17
N PRO A 181 7.55 -11.05 -2.80
CA PRO A 181 6.71 -10.04 -2.16
C PRO A 181 5.79 -10.63 -1.10
N CYS A 182 5.59 -11.94 -1.08
CA CYS A 182 4.62 -12.59 -0.21
C CYS A 182 3.21 -11.97 -0.40
N SER A 183 2.49 -11.72 0.69
CA SER A 183 1.14 -11.14 0.64
C SER A 183 1.08 -9.65 0.32
N THR A 184 2.21 -8.96 0.09
CA THR A 184 2.17 -7.55 -0.34
C THR A 184 1.65 -7.42 -1.77
N VAL A 185 1.79 -8.45 -2.59
CA VAL A 185 1.25 -8.54 -3.95
C VAL A 185 -0.28 -8.35 -3.99
N LYS A 186 -0.96 -8.56 -2.87
CA LYS A 186 -2.42 -8.45 -2.78
C LYS A 186 -2.94 -7.03 -3.00
N VAL A 187 -2.12 -6.01 -2.77
CA VAL A 187 -2.49 -4.61 -3.04
C VAL A 187 -2.70 -4.39 -4.54
N PRO A 188 -1.70 -4.62 -5.41
CA PRO A 188 -1.91 -4.46 -6.85
C PRO A 188 -2.94 -5.43 -7.42
N VAL A 189 -3.08 -6.65 -6.86
CA VAL A 189 -4.12 -7.62 -7.29
C VAL A 189 -5.52 -7.12 -6.97
N ALA A 190 -5.75 -6.52 -5.80
CA ALA A 190 -7.04 -5.91 -5.45
C ALA A 190 -7.40 -4.79 -6.43
N LEU A 191 -6.45 -3.88 -6.70
CA LEU A 191 -6.65 -2.79 -7.66
C LEU A 191 -6.93 -3.33 -9.07
N ALA A 192 -6.20 -4.34 -9.52
CA ALA A 192 -6.44 -4.97 -10.82
C ALA A 192 -7.85 -5.58 -10.91
N ALA A 193 -8.30 -6.29 -9.88
CA ALA A 193 -9.62 -6.93 -9.86
C ALA A 193 -10.76 -5.89 -9.86
N LEU A 194 -10.58 -4.78 -9.16
CA LEU A 194 -11.51 -3.64 -9.18
C LEU A 194 -11.49 -2.94 -10.55
N SER A 195 -10.32 -2.69 -11.14
CA SER A 195 -10.18 -2.05 -12.47
C SER A 195 -10.86 -2.87 -13.56
N GLU A 196 -10.81 -4.19 -13.48
CA GLU A 196 -11.43 -5.10 -14.44
C GLU A 196 -12.91 -5.41 -14.10
N ASN A 197 -13.47 -4.79 -13.05
CA ASN A 197 -14.82 -5.05 -12.55
C ASN A 197 -15.09 -6.56 -12.28
N VAL A 198 -14.05 -7.31 -11.92
CA VAL A 198 -14.15 -8.73 -11.53
C VAL A 198 -14.88 -8.87 -10.19
N VAL A 199 -14.72 -7.89 -9.34
CA VAL A 199 -15.38 -7.74 -8.03
C VAL A 199 -15.56 -6.26 -7.72
N ASP A 200 -16.53 -5.94 -6.88
CA ASP A 200 -16.58 -4.71 -6.07
C ASP A 200 -16.15 -5.00 -4.64
N ARG A 201 -16.03 -3.98 -3.81
CA ARG A 201 -15.57 -4.13 -2.41
C ARG A 201 -16.46 -5.06 -1.60
N GLU A 202 -17.76 -5.03 -1.83
CA GLU A 202 -18.76 -5.75 -1.05
C GLU A 202 -19.06 -7.15 -1.63
N THR A 203 -18.51 -7.50 -2.81
CA THR A 203 -18.73 -8.80 -3.43
C THR A 203 -18.37 -9.93 -2.47
N PRO A 204 -19.34 -10.78 -2.06
CA PRO A 204 -19.11 -11.81 -1.07
C PRO A 204 -18.31 -12.97 -1.65
N PHE A 205 -17.24 -13.35 -0.98
CA PHE A 205 -16.47 -14.56 -1.26
C PHE A 205 -16.74 -15.62 -0.19
N LYS A 206 -17.14 -16.79 -0.64
CA LYS A 206 -17.53 -17.90 0.25
C LYS A 206 -16.30 -18.69 0.73
N LEU A 207 -15.93 -18.53 1.98
CA LEU A 207 -14.85 -19.31 2.61
C LEU A 207 -15.32 -20.70 3.03
N THR A 208 -16.51 -20.79 3.61
CA THR A 208 -17.13 -22.03 4.09
C THR A 208 -18.64 -21.99 3.84
N ARG A 209 -19.35 -23.07 4.14
CA ARG A 209 -20.82 -23.08 4.05
C ARG A 209 -21.50 -21.95 4.85
N ARG A 210 -20.86 -21.49 5.96
CA ARG A 210 -21.45 -20.54 6.92
C ARG A 210 -20.72 -19.19 6.96
N LYS A 211 -19.57 -19.04 6.30
CA LYS A 211 -18.75 -17.85 6.38
C LYS A 211 -18.41 -17.32 4.99
N SER A 212 -18.76 -16.06 4.75
CA SER A 212 -18.30 -15.28 3.61
C SER A 212 -17.50 -14.08 4.11
N ILE A 213 -16.62 -13.57 3.28
CA ILE A 213 -15.87 -12.33 3.49
C ILE A 213 -15.97 -11.48 2.24
N ALA A 214 -15.73 -10.19 2.37
CA ALA A 214 -15.57 -9.26 1.25
C ALA A 214 -14.13 -8.73 1.21
N MET A 215 -13.84 -7.82 0.31
CA MET A 215 -12.47 -7.33 0.06
C MET A 215 -11.83 -6.70 1.30
N THR A 216 -12.59 -5.90 2.06
CA THR A 216 -12.09 -5.26 3.30
C THR A 216 -11.51 -6.30 4.26
N GLU A 217 -12.28 -7.34 4.59
CA GLU A 217 -11.84 -8.41 5.47
C GLU A 217 -10.72 -9.26 4.86
N ALA A 218 -10.77 -9.47 3.54
CA ALA A 218 -9.74 -10.22 2.83
C ALA A 218 -8.38 -9.50 2.84
N ILE A 219 -8.35 -8.18 2.73
CA ILE A 219 -7.13 -7.38 2.85
C ILE A 219 -6.66 -7.34 4.31
N ALA A 220 -7.56 -7.03 5.25
CA ALA A 220 -7.24 -6.87 6.68
C ALA A 220 -6.61 -8.16 7.27
N HIS A 221 -7.19 -9.30 6.97
CA HIS A 221 -6.72 -10.61 7.43
C HIS A 221 -5.78 -11.31 6.43
N SER A 222 -5.46 -10.65 5.32
CA SER A 222 -4.56 -11.21 4.29
C SER A 222 -5.01 -12.59 3.77
N ASN A 223 -6.30 -12.75 3.46
CA ASN A 223 -6.88 -14.04 3.10
C ASN A 223 -6.33 -14.57 1.76
N ASN A 224 -5.69 -15.73 1.78
CA ASN A 224 -5.04 -16.29 0.60
C ASN A 224 -6.04 -16.88 -0.39
N GLN A 225 -7.14 -17.48 0.07
CA GLN A 225 -8.15 -18.08 -0.79
C GLN A 225 -8.85 -17.03 -1.63
N TYR A 226 -9.20 -15.90 -1.02
CA TYR A 226 -9.79 -14.75 -1.70
C TYR A 226 -8.90 -14.26 -2.84
N PHE A 227 -7.61 -14.01 -2.56
CA PHE A 227 -6.69 -13.49 -3.56
C PHE A 227 -6.27 -14.51 -4.62
N ALA A 228 -6.26 -15.80 -4.28
CA ALA A 228 -6.07 -16.85 -5.27
C ALA A 228 -7.25 -16.95 -6.24
N ASP A 229 -8.48 -16.77 -5.78
CA ASP A 229 -9.69 -16.72 -6.61
C ASP A 229 -9.69 -15.49 -7.52
N LEU A 230 -9.30 -14.31 -7.00
CA LEU A 230 -9.13 -13.13 -7.84
C LEU A 230 -8.11 -13.36 -8.96
N GLY A 231 -6.98 -13.99 -8.63
CA GLY A 231 -5.96 -14.33 -9.62
C GLY A 231 -6.50 -15.27 -10.71
N GLN A 232 -7.28 -16.27 -10.34
CA GLN A 232 -7.91 -17.17 -11.30
C GLN A 232 -8.92 -16.47 -12.21
N LYS A 233 -9.70 -15.54 -11.66
CA LYS A 233 -10.65 -14.74 -12.43
C LYS A 233 -9.97 -13.77 -13.38
N LEU A 234 -8.88 -13.14 -12.96
CA LEU A 234 -8.09 -12.23 -13.78
C LEU A 234 -7.30 -12.97 -14.88
N GLY A 235 -6.72 -14.10 -14.55
CA GLY A 235 -5.75 -14.80 -15.39
C GLY A 235 -4.35 -14.18 -15.34
N PHE A 236 -3.35 -14.94 -15.78
CA PHE A 236 -1.94 -14.54 -15.72
C PHE A 236 -1.65 -13.24 -16.49
N GLU A 237 -2.20 -13.10 -17.70
CA GLU A 237 -1.92 -11.96 -18.56
C GLU A 237 -2.36 -10.64 -17.95
N ARG A 238 -3.57 -10.58 -17.36
CA ARG A 238 -4.05 -9.36 -16.70
C ARG A 238 -3.30 -9.05 -15.43
N VAL A 239 -2.99 -10.06 -14.61
CA VAL A 239 -2.17 -9.89 -13.41
C VAL A 239 -0.80 -9.32 -13.78
N SER A 240 -0.16 -9.84 -14.83
CA SER A 240 1.14 -9.35 -15.31
C SER A 240 1.05 -7.95 -15.90
N TYR A 241 -0.01 -7.64 -16.65
CA TYR A 241 -0.27 -6.31 -17.19
C TYR A 241 -0.37 -5.27 -16.08
N TYR A 242 -1.24 -5.51 -15.08
CA TYR A 242 -1.40 -4.58 -13.97
C TYR A 242 -0.14 -4.49 -13.09
N ALA A 243 0.57 -5.59 -12.87
CA ALA A 243 1.85 -5.54 -12.17
C ALA A 243 2.84 -4.58 -12.84
N LYS A 244 2.99 -4.65 -14.16
CA LYS A 244 3.81 -3.71 -14.94
C LYS A 244 3.26 -2.29 -14.87
N MET A 245 1.95 -2.09 -15.01
CA MET A 245 1.31 -0.78 -14.89
C MET A 245 1.63 -0.12 -13.55
N PHE A 246 1.66 -0.88 -12.48
CA PHE A 246 1.99 -0.40 -11.14
C PHE A 246 3.50 -0.30 -10.87
N GLY A 247 4.34 -0.54 -11.88
CA GLY A 247 5.79 -0.32 -11.82
C GLY A 247 6.61 -1.48 -11.29
N LEU A 248 6.01 -2.68 -11.13
CA LEU A 248 6.74 -3.88 -10.73
C LEU A 248 7.59 -4.41 -11.89
N GLY A 249 8.78 -4.91 -11.59
CA GLY A 249 9.74 -5.39 -12.58
C GLY A 249 10.51 -4.28 -13.29
N GLU A 250 10.45 -3.05 -12.77
CA GLU A 250 11.13 -1.87 -13.32
C GLU A 250 11.85 -1.11 -12.21
N LYS A 251 12.97 -0.45 -12.52
CA LYS A 251 13.60 0.46 -11.55
C LYS A 251 12.59 1.50 -11.06
N ALA A 252 12.52 1.72 -9.76
CA ALA A 252 11.64 2.70 -9.15
C ALA A 252 12.17 4.13 -9.33
N GLY A 253 13.49 4.31 -9.35
CA GLY A 253 14.16 5.59 -9.53
C GLY A 253 15.04 5.64 -10.76
N LEU A 254 15.45 6.84 -11.18
CA LEU A 254 16.41 7.07 -12.26
C LEU A 254 17.80 7.45 -11.73
N ASP A 255 17.86 8.04 -10.55
CA ASP A 255 19.06 8.70 -10.02
C ASP A 255 19.62 7.95 -8.80
N ILE A 256 19.10 6.76 -8.48
CA ILE A 256 19.62 5.90 -7.41
C ILE A 256 20.69 4.97 -8.00
N GLU A 257 21.95 5.24 -7.66
CA GLU A 257 23.07 4.40 -8.06
C GLU A 257 22.98 3.01 -7.42
N GLY A 258 23.27 1.96 -8.20
CA GLY A 258 23.24 0.58 -7.73
C GLY A 258 21.84 -0.05 -7.69
N GLU A 259 20.78 0.72 -7.92
CA GLU A 259 19.41 0.19 -7.94
C GLU A 259 19.25 -0.93 -8.97
N GLN A 260 18.71 -2.05 -8.53
CA GLN A 260 18.25 -3.15 -9.38
C GLN A 260 16.73 -3.13 -9.48
N ALA A 261 16.20 -3.54 -10.62
CA ALA A 261 14.78 -3.83 -10.77
C ALA A 261 14.42 -5.17 -10.14
N GLY A 262 13.18 -5.32 -9.75
CA GLY A 262 12.58 -6.62 -9.46
C GLY A 262 12.38 -7.46 -10.73
N VAL A 263 11.71 -8.58 -10.60
CA VAL A 263 11.44 -9.50 -11.72
C VAL A 263 9.98 -9.90 -11.73
N LEU A 264 9.35 -9.79 -12.90
CA LEU A 264 8.05 -10.39 -13.16
C LEU A 264 8.23 -11.65 -14.04
N PRO A 265 7.45 -12.71 -13.79
CA PRO A 265 7.50 -13.90 -14.63
C PRO A 265 6.97 -13.56 -16.04
N THR A 266 7.60 -14.11 -17.07
CA THR A 266 7.20 -13.96 -18.47
C THR A 266 6.11 -14.94 -18.89
N GLU A 267 5.92 -16.00 -18.12
CA GLU A 267 4.90 -17.04 -18.27
C GLU A 267 4.29 -17.40 -16.91
N GLU A 268 3.13 -18.02 -16.91
CA GLU A 268 2.46 -18.42 -15.68
C GLU A 268 3.36 -19.34 -14.84
N PRO A 269 3.60 -19.02 -13.56
CA PRO A 269 4.39 -19.88 -12.68
C PRO A 269 3.78 -21.30 -12.60
N LYS A 270 4.62 -22.33 -12.51
CA LYS A 270 4.17 -23.74 -12.36
C LYS A 270 3.23 -23.96 -11.17
N SER A 271 3.27 -23.11 -10.19
CA SER A 271 2.36 -23.10 -9.03
C SER A 271 0.97 -22.55 -9.34
N GLY A 272 0.81 -21.92 -10.51
CA GLY A 272 -0.41 -21.30 -10.98
C GLY A 272 -0.58 -19.84 -10.54
N VAL A 273 -1.42 -19.11 -11.28
CA VAL A 273 -1.70 -17.69 -11.04
C VAL A 273 -2.25 -17.42 -9.63
N GLY A 274 -2.97 -18.34 -9.03
CA GLY A 274 -3.48 -18.22 -7.66
C GLY A 274 -2.38 -18.14 -6.61
N MET A 275 -1.26 -18.82 -6.79
CA MET A 275 -0.07 -18.70 -5.93
C MET A 275 0.66 -17.39 -6.21
N MET A 276 0.74 -16.98 -7.46
CA MET A 276 1.31 -15.69 -7.85
C MET A 276 0.57 -14.52 -7.17
N THR A 277 -0.76 -14.52 -7.15
CA THR A 277 -1.59 -13.43 -6.61
C THR A 277 -1.76 -13.46 -5.10
N SER A 278 -1.59 -14.61 -4.45
CA SER A 278 -1.74 -14.74 -2.99
C SER A 278 -0.41 -14.69 -2.23
N PHE A 279 0.69 -15.15 -2.84
CA PHE A 279 2.02 -15.23 -2.22
C PHE A 279 3.13 -14.53 -3.01
N GLY A 280 2.83 -14.04 -4.23
CA GLY A 280 3.84 -13.47 -5.11
C GLY A 280 4.83 -14.51 -5.65
N ASP A 281 4.37 -15.76 -5.84
CA ASP A 281 5.23 -16.79 -6.39
C ASP A 281 5.62 -16.44 -7.83
N GLY A 282 6.90 -16.60 -8.17
CA GLY A 282 7.47 -16.16 -9.44
C GLY A 282 7.83 -14.68 -9.51
N ILE A 283 7.36 -13.84 -8.59
CA ILE A 283 7.65 -12.40 -8.55
C ILE A 283 8.84 -12.14 -7.62
N SER A 284 9.71 -11.22 -8.04
CA SER A 284 10.73 -10.58 -7.19
C SER A 284 10.43 -9.09 -7.13
N LEU A 285 10.25 -8.54 -5.94
CA LEU A 285 9.89 -7.14 -5.67
C LEU A 285 10.98 -6.47 -4.85
N THR A 286 11.42 -5.28 -5.25
CA THR A 286 12.35 -4.49 -4.44
C THR A 286 11.60 -3.62 -3.42
N PRO A 287 12.24 -3.23 -2.31
CA PRO A 287 11.65 -2.27 -1.38
C PRO A 287 11.32 -0.92 -2.04
N LEU A 288 12.08 -0.51 -3.05
CA LEU A 288 11.86 0.73 -3.79
C LEU A 288 10.63 0.66 -4.70
N GLU A 289 10.49 -0.43 -5.48
CA GLU A 289 9.28 -0.64 -6.28
C GLU A 289 8.02 -0.65 -5.40
N TYR A 290 8.11 -1.30 -4.24
CA TYR A 290 6.97 -1.33 -3.32
C TYR A 290 6.69 0.03 -2.70
N ALA A 291 7.72 0.84 -2.40
CA ALA A 291 7.54 2.21 -1.92
C ALA A 291 6.89 3.10 -2.99
N ALA A 292 7.30 2.98 -4.25
CA ALA A 292 6.69 3.70 -5.36
C ALA A 292 5.21 3.33 -5.56
N LEU A 293 4.88 2.03 -5.52
CA LEU A 293 3.50 1.54 -5.62
C LEU A 293 2.64 2.05 -4.46
N ILE A 294 3.11 1.92 -3.21
CA ILE A 294 2.37 2.42 -2.04
C ILE A 294 2.24 3.94 -2.08
N GLY A 295 3.23 4.65 -2.61
CA GLY A 295 3.17 6.08 -2.88
C GLY A 295 2.05 6.44 -3.86
N ALA A 296 1.92 5.70 -4.95
CA ALA A 296 0.84 5.88 -5.93
C ALA A 296 -0.54 5.59 -5.30
N VAL A 297 -0.66 4.58 -4.45
CA VAL A 297 -1.89 4.33 -3.68
C VAL A 297 -2.18 5.48 -2.72
N ALA A 298 -1.17 6.00 -2.02
CA ALA A 298 -1.35 7.08 -1.05
C ALA A 298 -1.83 8.38 -1.69
N ASN A 299 -1.32 8.71 -2.88
CA ASN A 299 -1.59 9.98 -3.56
C ASN A 299 -2.76 9.93 -4.57
N GLY A 300 -3.44 8.79 -4.72
CA GLY A 300 -4.60 8.67 -5.61
C GLY A 300 -4.25 8.30 -7.05
N GLY A 301 -3.05 7.77 -7.34
CA GLY A 301 -2.74 7.17 -8.65
C GLY A 301 -1.56 7.78 -9.41
N THR A 302 -0.84 8.72 -8.84
CA THR A 302 0.39 9.21 -9.48
C THR A 302 1.57 8.36 -9.08
N LEU A 303 2.07 7.54 -10.00
CA LEU A 303 3.31 6.79 -9.82
C LEU A 303 4.49 7.70 -10.17
N TYR A 304 5.26 8.08 -9.16
CA TYR A 304 6.47 8.87 -9.34
C TYR A 304 7.70 7.97 -9.54
N TYR A 305 8.69 8.47 -10.26
CA TYR A 305 10.06 8.00 -10.08
C TYR A 305 10.53 8.37 -8.68
N LEU A 306 11.09 7.43 -7.96
CA LEU A 306 11.73 7.73 -6.69
C LEU A 306 13.03 8.48 -6.95
N GLN A 307 13.20 9.61 -6.26
CA GLN A 307 14.37 10.47 -6.40
C GLN A 307 15.11 10.52 -5.07
N TYR A 308 16.39 10.16 -5.09
CA TYR A 308 17.26 10.14 -3.92
C TYR A 308 18.24 11.31 -4.00
N PRO A 309 18.01 12.40 -3.26
CA PRO A 309 18.91 13.55 -3.25
C PRO A 309 20.30 13.15 -2.77
N LYS A 310 21.33 13.77 -3.35
CA LYS A 310 22.74 13.53 -2.96
C LYS A 310 23.28 14.63 -2.05
N SER A 311 22.49 15.64 -1.77
CA SER A 311 22.80 16.75 -0.88
C SER A 311 21.51 17.42 -0.39
N ASP A 312 21.61 18.24 0.66
CA ASP A 312 20.49 19.08 1.12
C ASP A 312 20.03 20.05 0.03
N GLN A 313 20.97 20.55 -0.79
CA GLN A 313 20.65 21.44 -1.90
C GLN A 313 19.85 20.72 -2.98
N ASP A 314 20.21 19.48 -3.36
CA ASP A 314 19.43 18.66 -4.29
C ASP A 314 18.04 18.38 -3.72
N ALA A 315 17.95 18.14 -2.41
CA ALA A 315 16.69 17.90 -1.73
C ALA A 315 15.75 19.11 -1.79
N LEU A 316 16.27 20.32 -1.70
CA LEU A 316 15.51 21.57 -1.83
C LEU A 316 15.15 21.89 -3.28
N ALA A 317 16.00 21.52 -4.24
CA ALA A 317 15.81 21.76 -5.66
C ALA A 317 15.02 20.64 -6.35
N LEU A 318 14.57 19.61 -5.63
CA LEU A 318 13.93 18.43 -6.20
C LEU A 318 12.63 18.77 -6.92
N VAL A 319 12.57 18.41 -8.21
CA VAL A 319 11.37 18.50 -9.04
C VAL A 319 10.76 17.11 -9.18
N PRO A 320 9.49 16.91 -8.77
CA PRO A 320 8.83 15.61 -8.88
C PRO A 320 8.77 15.11 -10.32
N ARG A 321 9.15 13.85 -10.56
CA ARG A 321 9.17 13.22 -11.89
C ARG A 321 8.11 12.12 -11.95
N ILE A 322 7.07 12.35 -12.76
CA ILE A 322 5.97 11.39 -12.93
C ILE A 322 6.43 10.27 -13.84
N LYS A 323 6.33 9.02 -13.38
CA LYS A 323 6.55 7.82 -14.17
C LYS A 323 5.30 7.43 -14.96
N ARG A 324 4.15 7.42 -14.28
CA ARG A 324 2.81 7.12 -14.85
C ARG A 324 1.70 7.78 -14.05
N ARG A 325 0.60 8.07 -14.71
CA ARG A 325 -0.68 8.34 -14.06
C ARG A 325 -1.53 7.08 -14.18
N LEU A 326 -1.97 6.57 -13.04
CA LEU A 326 -2.79 5.38 -12.93
C LEU A 326 -4.23 5.82 -12.69
N ASP A 327 -5.17 5.24 -13.40
CA ASP A 327 -6.60 5.52 -13.19
C ASP A 327 -7.13 4.65 -12.04
N ILE A 328 -6.72 4.98 -10.82
CA ILE A 328 -7.06 4.21 -9.62
C ILE A 328 -7.61 5.07 -8.46
N ASP A 329 -7.80 6.37 -8.64
CA ASP A 329 -8.20 7.25 -7.55
C ASP A 329 -9.50 6.78 -6.87
N ASN A 330 -10.52 6.47 -7.66
CA ASN A 330 -11.77 5.90 -7.16
C ASN A 330 -11.57 4.52 -6.50
N LEU A 331 -10.61 3.73 -6.99
CA LEU A 331 -10.37 2.37 -6.52
C LEU A 331 -9.57 2.34 -5.22
N VAL A 332 -8.76 3.37 -4.98
CA VAL A 332 -8.02 3.51 -3.72
C VAL A 332 -8.98 3.60 -2.54
N SER A 333 -10.11 4.30 -2.68
CA SER A 333 -11.16 4.39 -1.65
C SER A 333 -11.73 3.02 -1.29
N GLU A 334 -11.75 2.08 -2.24
CA GLU A 334 -12.27 0.72 -2.05
C GLU A 334 -11.31 -0.19 -1.26
N ILE A 335 -9.99 0.00 -1.41
CA ILE A 335 -8.98 -0.82 -0.70
C ILE A 335 -8.53 -0.23 0.64
N LYS A 336 -8.64 1.09 0.82
CA LYS A 336 -8.23 1.78 2.06
C LYS A 336 -8.86 1.21 3.34
N PRO A 337 -10.17 0.90 3.40
CA PRO A 337 -10.77 0.30 4.60
C PRO A 337 -10.10 -1.02 5.00
N GLY A 338 -9.73 -1.87 4.03
CA GLY A 338 -9.02 -3.11 4.30
C GLY A 338 -7.59 -2.90 4.75
N MET A 339 -6.89 -1.89 4.20
CA MET A 339 -5.53 -1.52 4.62
C MET A 339 -5.52 -0.91 6.03
N MET A 340 -6.53 -0.11 6.40
CA MET A 340 -6.73 0.40 7.75
C MET A 340 -7.09 -0.73 8.71
N GLY A 341 -8.03 -1.60 8.33
CA GLY A 341 -8.43 -2.77 9.11
C GLY A 341 -7.27 -3.72 9.40
N ALA A 342 -6.27 -3.81 8.49
CA ALA A 342 -5.05 -4.58 8.77
C ALA A 342 -4.30 -4.04 9.99
N VAL A 343 -4.29 -2.74 10.21
CA VAL A 343 -3.64 -2.06 11.35
C VAL A 343 -4.51 -2.11 12.59
N GLU A 344 -5.81 -1.87 12.45
CA GLU A 344 -6.73 -1.77 13.57
C GLU A 344 -6.98 -3.14 14.22
N TYR A 345 -7.38 -4.15 13.47
CA TYR A 345 -7.75 -5.46 13.99
C TYR A 345 -7.11 -6.66 13.25
N GLY A 346 -6.41 -6.41 12.16
CA GLY A 346 -5.88 -7.44 11.27
C GLY A 346 -4.43 -7.83 11.54
N THR A 347 -3.70 -8.07 10.45
CA THR A 347 -2.33 -8.63 10.47
C THR A 347 -1.24 -7.63 10.87
N ALA A 348 -1.53 -6.33 10.86
CA ALA A 348 -0.56 -5.26 11.14
C ALA A 348 -0.81 -4.55 12.48
N ARG A 349 -1.52 -5.15 13.43
CA ARG A 349 -1.85 -4.53 14.74
C ARG A 349 -0.64 -4.03 15.52
N ARG A 350 0.57 -4.53 15.24
CA ARG A 350 1.79 -4.08 15.90
C ARG A 350 2.22 -2.66 15.54
N VAL A 351 1.64 -2.06 14.49
CA VAL A 351 1.79 -0.61 14.21
C VAL A 351 1.34 0.21 15.42
N GLY A 352 0.23 -0.18 16.06
CA GLY A 352 -0.50 0.59 17.05
C GLY A 352 -1.43 1.58 16.35
N PHE A 353 -2.72 1.22 16.30
CA PHE A 353 -3.75 2.06 15.68
C PHE A 353 -3.94 3.37 16.44
N ASP A 354 -3.93 4.49 15.72
CA ASP A 354 -4.26 5.83 16.20
C ASP A 354 -5.32 6.43 15.25
N PRO A 355 -6.54 6.70 15.75
CA PRO A 355 -7.61 7.25 14.91
C PRO A 355 -7.30 8.68 14.40
N ASN A 356 -6.41 9.44 15.07
CA ASN A 356 -6.06 10.80 14.66
C ASN A 356 -5.04 10.82 13.52
N THR A 357 -4.22 9.77 13.42
CA THR A 357 -3.22 9.59 12.36
C THR A 357 -3.27 8.14 11.85
N PRO A 358 -4.35 7.75 11.16
CA PRO A 358 -4.53 6.38 10.73
C PRO A 358 -3.45 5.98 9.71
N VAL A 359 -2.85 4.83 9.97
CA VAL A 359 -1.89 4.19 9.06
C VAL A 359 -2.63 3.16 8.22
N TYR A 360 -2.41 3.20 6.93
CA TYR A 360 -2.93 2.25 5.95
C TYR A 360 -1.79 1.34 5.50
N GLY A 361 -1.98 0.02 5.56
CA GLY A 361 -0.86 -0.84 5.20
C GLY A 361 -1.21 -2.29 4.90
N LYS A 362 -0.22 -3.01 4.36
CA LYS A 362 -0.32 -4.43 4.03
C LYS A 362 0.93 -5.18 4.46
N THR A 363 0.74 -6.24 5.22
CA THR A 363 1.80 -7.17 5.63
C THR A 363 2.04 -8.25 4.59
N GLY A 364 3.28 -8.72 4.52
CA GLY A 364 3.68 -9.93 3.82
C GLY A 364 4.54 -10.82 4.71
N THR A 365 4.32 -12.12 4.68
CA THR A 365 5.16 -13.11 5.37
C THR A 365 5.27 -14.35 4.52
N CYS A 366 6.47 -14.76 4.21
CA CYS A 366 6.73 -16.03 3.53
C CYS A 366 8.16 -16.51 3.79
N THR A 367 8.47 -17.69 3.25
CA THR A 367 9.83 -18.22 3.22
C THR A 367 10.28 -18.29 1.77
N ASP A 368 11.40 -17.66 1.46
CA ASP A 368 12.07 -17.89 0.18
C ASP A 368 12.83 -19.23 0.28
N TYR A 369 12.31 -20.23 -0.42
CA TYR A 369 12.89 -21.56 -0.42
C TYR A 369 14.13 -21.70 -1.31
N ARG A 370 14.34 -20.76 -2.24
CA ARG A 370 15.54 -20.72 -3.09
C ARG A 370 16.79 -20.40 -2.25
N THR A 371 16.61 -19.49 -1.32
CA THR A 371 17.60 -19.14 -0.31
C THR A 371 16.92 -19.25 1.04
N PRO A 372 17.05 -20.35 1.82
CA PRO A 372 16.30 -20.56 3.05
C PRO A 372 16.31 -19.35 3.97
N THR A 373 15.37 -18.43 3.71
CA THR A 373 15.27 -17.12 4.35
C THR A 373 13.80 -16.80 4.58
N HIS A 374 13.47 -16.43 5.80
CA HIS A 374 12.13 -15.93 6.12
C HIS A 374 12.07 -14.44 5.82
N LEU A 375 10.97 -14.00 5.23
CA LEU A 375 10.76 -12.62 4.82
C LEU A 375 9.55 -12.04 5.57
N GLY A 376 9.72 -10.85 6.08
CA GLY A 376 8.67 -10.06 6.71
C GLY A 376 8.57 -8.70 6.04
N TRP A 377 7.43 -8.42 5.42
CA TRP A 377 7.16 -7.17 4.71
C TRP A 377 6.06 -6.36 5.39
N PHE A 378 6.20 -5.06 5.33
CA PHE A 378 5.11 -4.15 5.59
C PHE A 378 5.27 -2.90 4.73
N GLY A 379 4.33 -2.66 3.81
CA GLY A 379 4.25 -1.40 3.08
C GLY A 379 3.04 -0.63 3.56
N SER A 380 3.24 0.64 3.86
CA SER A 380 2.24 1.47 4.52
C SER A 380 2.40 2.94 4.21
N PHE A 381 1.36 3.70 4.46
CA PHE A 381 1.41 5.15 4.40
C PHE A 381 0.52 5.78 5.48
N VAL A 382 0.83 7.02 5.80
CA VAL A 382 0.03 7.94 6.62
C VAL A 382 -0.32 9.17 5.80
N ASP A 383 -1.54 9.66 5.97
CA ASP A 383 -1.95 10.99 5.48
C ASP A 383 -2.05 11.93 6.69
N SER A 384 -1.13 12.87 6.78
CA SER A 384 -1.06 13.84 7.88
C SER A 384 -1.91 15.10 7.63
N GLY A 385 -2.60 15.17 6.49
CA GLY A 385 -3.29 16.37 6.04
C GLY A 385 -2.37 17.44 5.42
N LYS A 386 -1.07 17.43 5.78
CA LYS A 386 -0.03 18.32 5.21
C LYS A 386 0.92 17.59 4.26
N GLY A 387 1.01 16.28 4.37
CA GLY A 387 1.83 15.44 3.52
C GLY A 387 1.45 13.99 3.68
N LYS A 388 1.80 13.19 2.68
CA LYS A 388 1.57 11.74 2.67
C LYS A 388 2.91 11.03 2.66
N TYR A 389 3.17 10.24 3.68
CA TYR A 389 4.46 9.61 3.88
C TYR A 389 4.33 8.09 3.84
N VAL A 390 5.16 7.48 3.03
CA VAL A 390 5.26 6.03 2.88
C VAL A 390 6.36 5.49 3.75
N VAL A 391 6.11 4.37 4.41
CA VAL A 391 7.12 3.57 5.10
C VAL A 391 7.01 2.13 4.62
N VAL A 392 8.07 1.65 3.98
CA VAL A 392 8.23 0.24 3.62
C VAL A 392 9.32 -0.37 4.48
N VAL A 393 8.97 -1.45 5.16
CA VAL A 393 9.90 -2.26 5.96
C VAL A 393 10.00 -3.65 5.36
N MET A 394 11.22 -4.12 5.12
CA MET A 394 11.51 -5.49 4.74
C MET A 394 12.52 -6.09 5.73
N LEU A 395 12.12 -7.15 6.40
CA LEU A 395 12.96 -7.91 7.31
C LEU A 395 13.34 -9.25 6.70
N THR A 396 14.55 -9.69 6.94
CA THR A 396 15.08 -10.97 6.46
C THR A 396 15.75 -11.73 7.60
N GLY A 397 15.63 -13.06 7.61
CA GLY A 397 16.21 -13.87 8.68
C GLY A 397 15.55 -15.23 8.85
N GLY A 398 15.43 -15.68 10.08
CA GLY A 398 14.74 -16.91 10.47
C GLY A 398 13.29 -16.66 10.94
N LYS A 399 12.77 -17.56 11.75
CA LYS A 399 11.37 -17.55 12.21
C LYS A 399 10.92 -16.32 13.01
N LEU A 400 11.84 -15.51 13.54
CA LEU A 400 11.50 -14.26 14.24
C LEU A 400 10.99 -13.18 13.29
N VAL A 401 11.35 -13.29 12.02
CA VAL A 401 10.98 -12.36 10.97
C VAL A 401 9.56 -12.65 10.48
N SER A 402 8.74 -11.63 10.37
CA SER A 402 7.36 -11.74 9.89
C SER A 402 6.80 -10.38 9.50
N GLY A 403 5.70 -10.36 8.74
CA GLY A 403 4.96 -9.13 8.42
C GLY A 403 4.49 -8.38 9.67
N PRO A 404 3.91 -9.04 10.69
CA PRO A 404 3.62 -8.40 11.97
C PRO A 404 4.85 -7.79 12.67
N ALA A 405 6.05 -8.39 12.55
CA ALA A 405 7.28 -7.80 13.08
C ALA A 405 7.66 -6.53 12.29
N ALA A 406 7.62 -6.61 10.95
CA ALA A 406 7.87 -5.46 10.09
C ALA A 406 6.86 -4.31 10.35
N SER A 407 5.59 -4.63 10.60
CA SER A 407 4.59 -3.61 10.94
C SER A 407 4.88 -2.92 12.27
N GLY A 408 5.43 -3.62 13.24
CA GLY A 408 5.87 -3.02 14.51
C GLY A 408 7.02 -2.04 14.34
N VAL A 409 7.99 -2.38 13.48
CA VAL A 409 9.09 -1.48 13.11
C VAL A 409 8.54 -0.20 12.47
N ALA A 410 7.66 -0.32 11.46
CA ALA A 410 7.04 0.84 10.83
C ALA A 410 6.23 1.69 11.84
N GLY A 411 5.51 1.04 12.76
CA GLY A 411 4.79 1.73 13.83
C GLY A 411 5.71 2.58 14.72
N ASN A 412 6.91 2.09 15.02
CA ASN A 412 7.91 2.85 15.77
C ASN A 412 8.43 4.06 14.96
N VAL A 413 8.62 3.91 13.63
CA VAL A 413 8.96 5.06 12.75
C VAL A 413 7.87 6.11 12.84
N TYR A 414 6.60 5.76 12.61
CA TYR A 414 5.48 6.71 12.66
C TYR A 414 5.35 7.41 14.01
N LYS A 415 5.50 6.67 15.11
CA LYS A 415 5.47 7.23 16.48
C LYS A 415 6.60 8.24 16.70
N SER A 416 7.81 7.91 16.25
CA SER A 416 8.98 8.81 16.38
C SER A 416 8.77 10.07 15.55
N LEU A 417 8.28 9.96 14.31
CA LEU A 417 7.98 11.10 13.45
C LEU A 417 6.88 12.01 14.05
N ASN A 418 5.83 11.41 14.61
CA ASN A 418 4.77 12.16 15.27
C ASN A 418 5.29 12.88 16.53
N ALA A 419 6.04 12.18 17.39
CA ALA A 419 6.63 12.73 18.61
C ALA A 419 7.61 13.88 18.32
N SER A 420 8.30 13.86 17.18
CA SER A 420 9.21 14.93 16.74
C SER A 420 8.50 16.06 15.98
N ASN A 421 7.17 16.06 15.95
CA ASN A 421 6.36 17.04 15.21
C ASN A 421 6.69 17.12 13.71
N PHE A 422 7.20 16.02 13.13
CA PHE A 422 7.62 15.97 11.73
C PHE A 422 6.50 16.37 10.77
N TYR A 423 5.28 15.87 10.99
CA TYR A 423 4.13 16.11 10.12
C TYR A 423 3.64 17.56 10.09
N ASN A 424 4.05 18.39 11.05
CA ASN A 424 3.70 19.80 11.11
C ASN A 424 4.77 20.72 10.51
N ARG A 425 5.91 20.17 10.06
CA ARG A 425 6.89 20.94 9.30
C ARG A 425 6.23 21.41 8.00
N GLN A 426 6.47 22.67 7.64
CA GLN A 426 6.14 23.12 6.29
C GLN A 426 7.02 22.36 5.32
N ALA A 427 6.39 21.68 4.36
CA ALA A 427 7.14 21.21 3.20
C ALA A 427 7.82 22.42 2.57
N PRO A 428 9.08 22.33 2.14
CA PRO A 428 9.69 23.41 1.37
C PRO A 428 8.75 23.73 0.21
N GLU A 429 8.33 25.01 0.09
CA GLU A 429 7.44 25.43 -1.00
C GLU A 429 8.15 25.16 -2.32
N ILE A 430 7.58 24.22 -3.09
CA ILE A 430 8.02 23.99 -4.46
C ILE A 430 7.63 25.25 -5.24
N SER A 431 8.63 26.01 -5.69
CA SER A 431 8.39 27.22 -6.47
C SER A 431 7.48 26.93 -7.65
N PRO A 432 6.39 27.70 -7.86
CA PRO A 432 5.49 27.50 -9.02
C PRO A 432 6.22 27.52 -10.37
N ALA A 433 7.36 28.18 -10.48
CA ALA A 433 8.22 28.19 -11.67
C ALA A 433 8.79 26.83 -12.05
N ALA A 434 9.03 25.93 -11.07
CA ALA A 434 9.54 24.59 -11.32
C ALA A 434 8.46 23.62 -11.88
N MET A 435 7.18 23.89 -11.62
CA MET A 435 6.08 23.07 -12.16
C MET A 435 5.85 23.31 -13.69
N VAL A 436 6.13 24.50 -14.18
CA VAL A 436 5.86 24.86 -15.58
C VAL A 436 6.88 24.21 -16.52
N THR A 437 8.12 24.05 -16.09
CA THR A 437 9.20 23.46 -16.93
C THR A 437 9.03 21.94 -17.12
N ALA A 438 8.38 21.24 -16.18
CA ALA A 438 8.19 19.78 -16.26
C ALA A 438 7.11 19.35 -17.27
N ILE A 439 6.22 20.26 -17.68
CA ILE A 439 5.14 19.98 -18.65
C ILE A 439 5.59 20.24 -20.10
N GLY A 440 6.69 20.97 -20.31
CA GLY A 440 7.12 21.48 -21.62
C GLY A 440 8.10 20.62 -22.42
N THR A 441 8.61 19.50 -21.91
CA THR A 441 9.66 18.72 -22.61
C THR A 441 9.23 17.31 -23.03
N GLY A 442 7.94 17.08 -23.17
CA GLY A 442 7.36 15.80 -23.58
C GLY A 442 6.81 15.80 -25.02
N SER A 443 7.48 16.47 -25.96
CA SER A 443 7.16 16.36 -27.40
C SER A 443 8.45 16.37 -28.19
N ASN A 444 8.96 15.15 -28.43
CA ASN A 444 9.58 14.72 -29.71
C ASN A 444 9.82 13.21 -29.62
#